data_e1306df2bb291513bf4a6d26896e4286
#
_entry.id   e1306df2bb291513bf4a6d26896e4286
#
_cell.length_a   1.000
_cell.length_b   1.000
_cell.length_c   1.000
_cell.angle_alpha   90.00
_cell.angle_beta   90.00
_cell.angle_gamma   90.00
#
_symmetry.space_group_name_H-M   'P 1'
#
loop_
_entity.id
_entity.type
_entity.pdbx_description
1 polymer ?
#
loop_
_entity_poly.entity_id
_entity_poly.type
_entity_poly.pdbx_seq_one_letter_code
_entity_poly.pdbx_strand_id
1 'polypeptide(L)'
;MRATNPTFETNDQCWEALLRRDPQADDAFFYAVKTTGVYCRPTCVARLPNRRNVEFFLSWRNAERAGYRACRRCHPQRQSSRSLIPEAMARACRLIEEADEPPSLRELASVTGFSSFHFQRLFKQTVGVTPKAYAIARRARRFAENLREDRTVTQAIYEAGFGSSSRCYAKATRHLGMTPSQYRKGGAGQYIRHAVVQCDLGWALVAATERGICAVELDDDPDRLRDRLVTRFPAAELGGDDLEFTGWVKSV
;
A
#
# COMPACT_ATOMS: atom_id res chain seq x y z
N MET A 1 -4.94 7.86 -11.78
CA MET A 1 -3.84 8.33 -12.65
C MET A 1 -2.70 7.34 -12.59
N ARG A 2 -2.42 6.61 -13.66
CA ARG A 2 -1.12 5.92 -13.78
C ARG A 2 -0.07 7.01 -13.71
N ALA A 3 0.78 6.98 -12.68
CA ALA A 3 1.96 7.81 -12.65
C ALA A 3 2.72 7.53 -13.95
N THR A 4 2.70 8.48 -14.88
CA THR A 4 3.53 8.45 -16.07
C THR A 4 4.96 8.40 -15.57
N ASN A 5 5.62 7.26 -15.76
CA ASN A 5 7.04 7.15 -15.51
C ASN A 5 7.72 8.29 -16.30
N PRO A 6 8.50 9.15 -15.67
CA PRO A 6 9.18 10.22 -16.39
C PRO A 6 10.02 9.58 -17.49
N THR A 7 9.70 9.92 -18.73
CA THR A 7 10.46 9.44 -19.89
C THR A 7 11.76 10.26 -19.96
N PHE A 8 12.89 9.59 -19.75
CA PHE A 8 14.22 10.19 -19.90
C PHE A 8 14.72 9.98 -21.34
N GLU A 9 14.09 10.69 -22.30
CA GLU A 9 14.34 10.51 -23.74
C GLU A 9 15.51 11.33 -24.25
N THR A 10 15.81 12.45 -23.58
CA THR A 10 16.89 13.34 -24.02
C THR A 10 18.05 13.35 -23.03
N ASN A 11 19.25 13.63 -23.55
CA ASN A 11 20.45 13.77 -22.72
C ASN A 11 20.33 14.91 -21.68
N ASP A 12 19.51 15.93 -21.94
CA ASP A 12 19.31 17.03 -21.00
C ASP A 12 18.40 16.63 -19.87
N GLN A 13 17.33 15.87 -20.14
CA GLN A 13 16.48 15.27 -19.10
C GLN A 13 17.28 14.30 -18.21
N CYS A 14 18.12 13.47 -18.81
CA CYS A 14 19.02 12.58 -18.06
C CYS A 14 20.02 13.38 -17.19
N TRP A 15 20.55 14.48 -17.71
CA TRP A 15 21.46 15.34 -16.96
C TRP A 15 20.79 16.02 -15.77
N GLU A 16 19.61 16.58 -15.95
CA GLU A 16 18.84 17.17 -14.86
C GLU A 16 18.47 16.15 -13.78
N ALA A 17 18.05 14.94 -14.17
CA ALA A 17 17.79 13.86 -13.24
C ALA A 17 19.05 13.45 -12.46
N LEU A 18 20.21 13.41 -13.14
CA LEU A 18 21.50 13.15 -12.50
C LEU A 18 21.87 14.23 -11.49
N LEU A 19 21.67 15.52 -11.81
CA LEU A 19 21.95 16.64 -10.91
C LEU A 19 21.11 16.55 -9.63
N ARG A 20 19.83 16.19 -9.77
CA ARG A 20 18.90 16.02 -8.64
C ARG A 20 19.04 14.65 -7.96
N ARG A 21 19.84 13.76 -8.53
CA ARG A 21 19.92 12.35 -8.11
C ARG A 21 18.55 11.73 -8.01
N ASP A 22 17.75 11.93 -9.06
CA ASP A 22 16.36 11.51 -9.08
C ASP A 22 16.25 9.99 -8.92
N PRO A 23 15.61 9.51 -7.86
CA PRO A 23 15.47 8.09 -7.66
C PRO A 23 14.56 7.41 -8.71
N GLN A 24 13.72 8.16 -9.44
CA GLN A 24 12.91 7.62 -10.53
C GLN A 24 13.72 7.32 -11.78
N ALA A 25 14.91 7.90 -11.88
CA ALA A 25 15.86 7.66 -12.95
C ALA A 25 16.67 6.36 -12.79
N ASP A 26 16.67 5.75 -11.59
CA ASP A 26 17.36 4.49 -11.35
C ASP A 26 16.74 3.38 -12.22
N ASP A 27 17.62 2.62 -12.87
CA ASP A 27 17.29 1.57 -13.84
C ASP A 27 16.64 2.07 -15.16
N ALA A 28 16.26 3.35 -15.27
CA ALA A 28 15.80 3.95 -16.53
C ALA A 28 16.97 4.27 -17.47
N PHE A 29 18.08 4.78 -16.90
CA PHE A 29 19.31 5.00 -17.62
C PHE A 29 20.53 4.89 -16.70
N PHE A 30 21.72 4.86 -17.31
CA PHE A 30 23.02 4.87 -16.64
C PHE A 30 23.87 5.99 -17.23
N TYR A 31 24.79 6.54 -16.43
CA TYR A 31 25.74 7.51 -16.95
C TYR A 31 27.17 7.02 -16.79
N ALA A 32 28.00 7.29 -17.77
CA ALA A 32 29.42 6.98 -17.74
C ALA A 32 30.24 8.25 -17.76
N VAL A 33 31.39 8.21 -17.11
CA VAL A 33 32.35 9.33 -17.03
C VAL A 33 33.59 8.99 -17.85
N LYS A 34 33.78 9.66 -18.96
CA LYS A 34 34.89 9.43 -19.94
C LYS A 34 36.28 9.46 -19.28
N THR A 35 36.51 10.42 -18.39
CA THR A 35 37.81 10.61 -17.74
C THR A 35 38.18 9.50 -16.75
N THR A 36 37.20 8.79 -16.19
CA THR A 36 37.42 7.73 -15.21
C THR A 36 37.17 6.33 -15.75
N GLY A 37 36.51 6.24 -16.91
CA GLY A 37 36.11 4.97 -17.50
C GLY A 37 35.05 4.20 -16.66
N VAL A 38 34.25 4.91 -15.81
CA VAL A 38 33.31 4.29 -14.87
C VAL A 38 31.91 4.70 -15.22
N TYR A 39 30.97 3.72 -15.21
CA TYR A 39 29.56 4.01 -15.29
C TYR A 39 28.85 3.80 -13.94
N CYS A 40 27.82 4.60 -13.71
CA CYS A 40 27.08 4.69 -12.46
C CYS A 40 25.57 4.75 -12.70
N ARG A 41 24.79 4.57 -11.62
CA ARG A 41 23.37 4.93 -11.57
C ARG A 41 23.20 6.43 -11.33
N PRO A 42 22.09 7.05 -11.76
CA PRO A 42 21.77 8.45 -11.49
C PRO A 42 21.85 8.84 -10.01
N THR A 43 21.43 7.96 -9.11
CA THR A 43 21.45 8.19 -7.65
C THR A 43 22.80 7.95 -6.98
N CYS A 44 23.84 7.62 -7.73
CA CYS A 44 25.16 7.34 -7.15
C CYS A 44 25.68 8.55 -6.35
N VAL A 45 26.09 8.31 -5.10
CA VAL A 45 26.64 9.34 -4.20
C VAL A 45 28.06 9.80 -4.54
N ALA A 46 28.62 9.34 -5.67
CA ALA A 46 29.89 9.84 -6.18
C ALA A 46 29.82 11.34 -6.50
N ARG A 47 30.98 12.02 -6.55
CA ARG A 47 31.04 13.41 -6.97
C ARG A 47 30.44 13.56 -8.37
N LEU A 48 29.61 14.59 -8.57
CA LEU A 48 29.03 14.90 -9.86
C LEU A 48 30.14 15.22 -10.88
N PRO A 49 30.12 14.57 -12.04
CA PRO A 49 31.09 14.83 -13.09
C PRO A 49 30.80 16.14 -13.84
N ASN A 50 31.76 16.63 -14.62
CA ASN A 50 31.48 17.70 -15.56
C ASN A 50 30.63 17.16 -16.72
N ARG A 51 29.57 17.88 -17.12
CA ARG A 51 28.64 17.52 -18.19
C ARG A 51 29.30 17.04 -19.49
N ARG A 52 30.36 17.73 -19.91
CA ARG A 52 31.16 17.40 -21.14
C ARG A 52 31.79 16.00 -21.12
N ASN A 53 32.02 15.45 -19.93
CA ASN A 53 32.64 14.15 -19.73
C ASN A 53 31.62 13.03 -19.49
N VAL A 54 30.32 13.30 -19.64
CA VAL A 54 29.25 12.33 -19.35
C VAL A 54 28.66 11.82 -20.65
N GLU A 55 28.47 10.51 -20.70
CA GLU A 55 27.65 9.79 -21.68
C GLU A 55 26.54 9.05 -20.98
N PHE A 56 25.37 8.97 -21.63
CA PHE A 56 24.20 8.27 -21.11
C PHE A 56 23.92 6.99 -21.88
N PHE A 57 23.47 5.95 -21.18
CA PHE A 57 23.19 4.64 -21.72
C PHE A 57 21.86 4.12 -21.17
N LEU A 58 21.03 3.54 -22.03
CA LEU A 58 19.74 2.95 -21.64
C LEU A 58 19.88 1.66 -20.80
N SER A 59 21.06 1.03 -20.84
CA SER A 59 21.34 -0.15 -20.03
C SER A 59 22.81 -0.20 -19.59
N TRP A 60 23.06 -0.82 -18.46
CA TRP A 60 24.43 -1.06 -17.98
C TRP A 60 25.25 -1.92 -18.97
N ARG A 61 24.58 -2.85 -19.71
CA ARG A 61 25.25 -3.65 -20.75
C ARG A 61 25.78 -2.80 -21.90
N ASN A 62 25.05 -1.75 -22.28
CA ASN A 62 25.49 -0.83 -23.33
C ASN A 62 26.71 -0.02 -22.87
N ALA A 63 26.76 0.40 -21.60
CA ALA A 63 27.91 1.06 -21.04
C ALA A 63 29.15 0.14 -21.01
N GLU A 64 28.99 -1.14 -20.67
CA GLU A 64 30.09 -2.11 -20.70
C GLU A 64 30.58 -2.41 -22.13
N ARG A 65 29.68 -2.54 -23.10
CA ARG A 65 30.05 -2.68 -24.51
C ARG A 65 30.83 -1.46 -25.04
N ALA A 66 30.55 -0.27 -24.51
CA ALA A 66 31.28 0.95 -24.80
C ALA A 66 32.64 1.07 -24.05
N GLY A 67 33.03 0.03 -23.30
CA GLY A 67 34.31 -0.06 -22.61
C GLY A 67 34.37 0.54 -21.21
N TYR A 68 33.20 0.91 -20.64
CA TYR A 68 33.13 1.44 -19.27
C TYR A 68 33.02 0.31 -18.24
N ARG A 69 33.64 0.47 -17.08
CA ARG A 69 33.52 -0.48 -15.96
C ARG A 69 32.49 -0.03 -14.93
N ALA A 70 31.89 -1.01 -14.24
CA ALA A 70 30.92 -0.74 -13.20
C ALA A 70 31.51 0.01 -12.00
N CYS A 71 30.76 0.96 -11.47
CA CYS A 71 31.11 1.64 -10.23
C CYS A 71 31.01 0.67 -9.04
N ARG A 72 32.11 0.57 -8.27
CA ARG A 72 32.16 -0.29 -7.06
C ARG A 72 31.33 0.23 -5.89
N ARG A 73 30.86 1.49 -5.93
CA ARG A 73 30.07 2.10 -4.87
C ARG A 73 28.57 1.84 -5.04
N CYS A 74 28.05 2.08 -6.26
CA CYS A 74 26.60 1.93 -6.51
C CYS A 74 26.22 0.59 -7.14
N HIS A 75 27.20 -0.24 -7.53
CA HIS A 75 26.99 -1.56 -8.14
C HIS A 75 25.87 -1.57 -9.20
N PRO A 76 26.03 -0.83 -10.32
CA PRO A 76 24.93 -0.55 -11.25
C PRO A 76 24.40 -1.79 -11.99
N GLN A 77 25.15 -2.89 -11.98
CA GLN A 77 24.72 -4.20 -12.52
C GLN A 77 23.64 -4.90 -11.66
N ARG A 78 23.56 -4.56 -10.38
CA ARG A 78 22.54 -5.14 -9.48
C ARG A 78 21.22 -4.38 -9.67
N GLN A 79 20.09 -5.00 -9.42
CA GLN A 79 18.82 -4.28 -9.33
C GLN A 79 18.90 -3.16 -8.29
N SER A 80 18.30 -2.00 -8.57
CA SER A 80 18.28 -0.92 -7.59
C SER A 80 17.49 -1.37 -6.36
N SER A 81 17.94 -0.94 -5.18
CA SER A 81 17.16 -1.21 -3.96
C SER A 81 15.73 -0.72 -4.08
N ARG A 82 15.48 0.27 -4.93
CA ARG A 82 14.17 0.87 -5.14
C ARG A 82 13.27 0.00 -6.02
N SER A 83 13.77 -0.65 -7.05
CA SER A 83 12.97 -1.56 -7.89
C SER A 83 12.51 -2.81 -7.12
N LEU A 84 13.20 -3.13 -6.03
CA LEU A 84 12.85 -4.24 -5.12
C LEU A 84 11.82 -3.85 -4.05
N ILE A 85 11.61 -2.54 -3.79
CA ILE A 85 10.71 -2.07 -2.72
C ILE A 85 9.28 -2.56 -2.91
N PRO A 86 8.62 -2.40 -4.08
CA PRO A 86 7.24 -2.84 -4.25
C PRO A 86 7.06 -4.34 -3.97
N GLU A 87 7.95 -5.16 -4.47
CA GLU A 87 7.91 -6.62 -4.26
C GLU A 87 8.17 -6.98 -2.79
N ALA A 88 9.13 -6.33 -2.14
CA ALA A 88 9.41 -6.51 -0.71
C ALA A 88 8.22 -6.10 0.16
N MET A 89 7.55 -4.99 -0.17
CA MET A 89 6.34 -4.54 0.55
C MET A 89 5.16 -5.49 0.31
N ALA A 90 4.95 -5.95 -0.92
CA ALA A 90 3.94 -6.95 -1.23
C ALA A 90 4.17 -8.27 -0.48
N ARG A 91 5.42 -8.70 -0.36
CA ARG A 91 5.80 -9.88 0.44
C ARG A 91 5.49 -9.68 1.93
N ALA A 92 5.79 -8.50 2.47
CA ALA A 92 5.46 -8.17 3.85
C ALA A 92 3.94 -8.15 4.10
N CYS A 93 3.15 -7.60 3.17
CA CYS A 93 1.69 -7.62 3.25
C CYS A 93 1.16 -9.06 3.26
N ARG A 94 1.63 -9.92 2.34
CA ARG A 94 1.24 -11.35 2.33
C ARG A 94 1.56 -12.06 3.64
N LEU A 95 2.76 -11.84 4.20
CA LEU A 95 3.12 -12.40 5.50
C LEU A 95 2.16 -11.98 6.62
N ILE A 96 1.73 -10.71 6.63
CA ILE A 96 0.75 -10.23 7.61
C ILE A 96 -0.64 -10.85 7.35
N GLU A 97 -1.00 -11.07 6.10
CA GLU A 97 -2.30 -11.62 5.70
C GLU A 97 -2.44 -13.10 6.02
N GLU A 98 -1.37 -13.87 5.84
CA GLU A 98 -1.34 -15.32 6.03
C GLU A 98 -1.11 -15.72 7.50
N ALA A 99 -0.50 -14.86 8.29
CA ALA A 99 -0.16 -15.17 9.67
C ALA A 99 -1.39 -15.17 10.60
N ASP A 100 -1.47 -16.15 11.49
CA ASP A 100 -2.46 -16.20 12.57
C ASP A 100 -2.15 -15.16 13.64
N GLU A 101 -0.86 -15.02 14.01
CA GLU A 101 -0.37 -13.95 14.87
C GLU A 101 0.41 -12.92 14.06
N PRO A 102 0.24 -11.60 14.33
CA PRO A 102 0.96 -10.57 13.58
C PRO A 102 2.45 -10.73 13.72
N PRO A 103 3.20 -10.84 12.60
CA PRO A 103 4.63 -10.85 12.62
C PRO A 103 5.19 -9.59 13.28
N SER A 104 6.28 -9.75 14.03
CA SER A 104 7.00 -8.62 14.60
C SER A 104 7.63 -7.76 13.50
N LEU A 105 7.89 -6.49 13.82
CA LEU A 105 8.59 -5.59 12.89
C LEU A 105 9.97 -6.15 12.48
N ARG A 106 10.63 -6.88 13.37
CA ARG A 106 11.94 -7.51 13.12
C ARG A 106 11.83 -8.64 12.10
N GLU A 107 10.81 -9.48 12.21
CA GLU A 107 10.56 -10.56 11.25
C GLU A 107 10.23 -10.01 9.85
N LEU A 108 9.33 -9.03 9.76
CA LEU A 108 9.01 -8.37 8.49
C LEU A 108 10.24 -7.71 7.84
N ALA A 109 11.07 -7.04 8.63
CA ALA A 109 12.30 -6.42 8.15
C ALA A 109 13.31 -7.47 7.66
N SER A 110 13.47 -8.59 8.38
CA SER A 110 14.37 -9.68 8.02
C SER A 110 14.03 -10.32 6.68
N VAL A 111 12.73 -10.59 6.43
CA VAL A 111 12.27 -11.18 5.16
C VAL A 111 12.42 -10.23 3.96
N THR A 112 12.40 -8.93 4.21
CA THR A 112 12.54 -7.92 3.17
C THR A 112 13.98 -7.45 2.94
N GLY A 113 14.91 -7.83 3.81
CA GLY A 113 16.32 -7.45 3.72
C GLY A 113 16.63 -6.02 4.16
N PHE A 114 15.68 -5.34 4.83
CA PHE A 114 15.86 -3.99 5.36
C PHE A 114 16.10 -4.00 6.87
N SER A 115 16.71 -2.92 7.40
CA SER A 115 16.66 -2.68 8.85
C SER A 115 15.23 -2.34 9.30
N SER A 116 14.85 -2.65 10.54
CA SER A 116 13.50 -2.42 11.06
C SER A 116 13.03 -0.96 10.90
N PHE A 117 13.92 0.01 11.15
CA PHE A 117 13.60 1.43 10.99
C PHE A 117 13.36 1.81 9.51
N HIS A 118 14.22 1.34 8.62
CA HIS A 118 14.10 1.59 7.18
C HIS A 118 12.86 0.92 6.62
N PHE A 119 12.60 -0.35 6.98
CA PHE A 119 11.41 -1.08 6.59
C PHE A 119 10.13 -0.35 7.00
N GLN A 120 10.00 0.07 8.27
CA GLN A 120 8.80 0.77 8.75
C GLN A 120 8.52 2.04 7.96
N ARG A 121 9.56 2.83 7.64
CA ARG A 121 9.42 4.04 6.83
C ARG A 121 8.99 3.72 5.40
N LEU A 122 9.64 2.76 4.76
CA LEU A 122 9.32 2.34 3.39
C LEU A 122 7.90 1.77 3.31
N PHE A 123 7.52 0.90 4.24
CA PHE A 123 6.18 0.32 4.28
C PHE A 123 5.12 1.42 4.39
N LYS A 124 5.28 2.38 5.30
CA LYS A 124 4.35 3.51 5.43
C LYS A 124 4.30 4.37 4.16
N GLN A 125 5.43 4.60 3.49
CA GLN A 125 5.48 5.37 2.24
C GLN A 125 4.80 4.65 1.07
N THR A 126 4.92 3.31 1.01
CA THR A 126 4.41 2.51 -0.11
C THR A 126 2.96 2.08 0.10
N VAL A 127 2.60 1.65 1.33
CA VAL A 127 1.28 1.10 1.67
C VAL A 127 0.35 2.16 2.26
N GLY A 128 0.87 3.33 2.66
CA GLY A 128 0.12 4.44 3.24
C GLY A 128 -0.06 4.35 4.76
N VAL A 129 0.06 3.16 5.34
CA VAL A 129 -0.12 2.91 6.79
C VAL A 129 1.07 2.18 7.39
N THR A 130 1.19 2.17 8.72
CA THR A 130 2.26 1.41 9.39
C THR A 130 1.98 -0.10 9.32
N PRO A 131 3.01 -0.98 9.38
CA PRO A 131 2.82 -2.43 9.43
C PRO A 131 1.86 -2.88 10.53
N LYS A 132 1.96 -2.24 11.71
CA LYS A 132 1.07 -2.50 12.86
C LYS A 132 -0.39 -2.12 12.55
N ALA A 133 -0.61 -0.96 11.93
CA ALA A 133 -1.96 -0.52 11.55
C ALA A 133 -2.55 -1.46 10.49
N TYR A 134 -1.75 -1.89 9.52
CA TYR A 134 -2.14 -2.86 8.50
C TYR A 134 -2.56 -4.21 9.12
N ALA A 135 -1.75 -4.73 10.04
CA ALA A 135 -2.06 -5.97 10.76
C ALA A 135 -3.35 -5.87 11.61
N ILE A 136 -3.58 -4.72 12.26
CA ILE A 136 -4.83 -4.46 13.00
C ILE A 136 -6.04 -4.46 12.06
N ALA A 137 -5.95 -3.77 10.92
CA ALA A 137 -7.02 -3.72 9.93
C ALA A 137 -7.32 -5.13 9.35
N ARG A 138 -6.28 -5.92 9.06
CA ARG A 138 -6.43 -7.30 8.59
C ARG A 138 -7.15 -8.20 9.60
N ARG A 139 -6.78 -8.09 10.89
CA ARG A 139 -7.48 -8.82 11.97
C ARG A 139 -8.96 -8.42 12.07
N ALA A 140 -9.24 -7.13 11.98
CA ALA A 140 -10.61 -6.64 12.02
C ALA A 140 -11.44 -7.18 10.85
N ARG A 141 -10.83 -7.27 9.66
CA ARG A 141 -11.45 -7.86 8.48
C ARG A 141 -11.73 -9.36 8.65
N ARG A 142 -10.73 -10.16 9.10
CA ARG A 142 -10.93 -11.60 9.42
C ARG A 142 -12.04 -11.79 10.45
N PHE A 143 -12.08 -10.96 11.48
CA PHE A 143 -13.13 -10.99 12.47
C PHE A 143 -14.52 -10.75 11.86
N ALA A 144 -14.65 -9.74 11.00
CA ALA A 144 -15.90 -9.45 10.28
C ALA A 144 -16.32 -10.60 9.36
N GLU A 145 -15.37 -11.24 8.68
CA GLU A 145 -15.60 -12.41 7.83
C GLU A 145 -16.12 -13.61 8.68
N ASN A 146 -15.44 -13.92 9.77
CA ASN A 146 -15.82 -15.01 10.69
C ASN A 146 -17.22 -14.82 11.34
N LEU A 147 -17.62 -13.56 11.59
CA LEU A 147 -18.97 -13.27 12.10
C LEU A 147 -20.08 -13.58 11.11
N ARG A 148 -19.79 -13.63 9.80
CA ARG A 148 -20.76 -13.96 8.74
C ARG A 148 -20.98 -15.46 8.56
N GLU A 149 -20.00 -16.28 8.97
CA GLU A 149 -20.00 -17.74 8.80
C GLU A 149 -20.72 -18.48 9.92
N ASP A 150 -21.79 -17.91 10.52
CA ASP A 150 -22.59 -18.49 11.62
C ASP A 150 -21.79 -18.85 12.90
N ARG A 151 -20.58 -18.35 13.06
CA ARG A 151 -19.76 -18.58 14.24
C ARG A 151 -20.25 -17.74 15.41
N THR A 152 -20.07 -18.26 16.63
CA THR A 152 -20.35 -17.43 17.81
C THR A 152 -19.36 -16.27 17.90
N VAL A 153 -19.78 -15.14 18.47
CA VAL A 153 -18.92 -13.96 18.66
C VAL A 153 -17.61 -14.33 19.39
N THR A 154 -17.69 -15.26 20.36
CA THR A 154 -16.53 -15.75 21.12
C THR A 154 -15.55 -16.52 20.22
N GLN A 155 -16.05 -17.42 19.37
CA GLN A 155 -15.21 -18.15 18.42
C GLN A 155 -14.54 -17.21 17.41
N ALA A 156 -15.31 -16.26 16.83
CA ALA A 156 -14.78 -15.28 15.90
C ALA A 156 -13.68 -14.40 16.52
N ILE A 157 -13.78 -14.06 17.82
CA ILE A 157 -12.75 -13.34 18.57
C ILE A 157 -11.45 -14.17 18.66
N TYR A 158 -11.55 -15.43 19.06
CA TYR A 158 -10.38 -16.29 19.20
C TYR A 158 -9.68 -16.56 17.86
N GLU A 159 -10.44 -16.88 16.82
CA GLU A 159 -9.92 -17.18 15.49
C GLU A 159 -9.34 -15.95 14.78
N ALA A 160 -9.81 -14.74 15.11
CA ALA A 160 -9.20 -13.50 14.66
C ALA A 160 -7.90 -13.15 15.44
N GLY A 161 -7.44 -14.00 16.37
CA GLY A 161 -6.20 -13.81 17.12
C GLY A 161 -6.25 -12.71 18.17
N PHE A 162 -7.42 -12.48 18.79
CA PHE A 162 -7.55 -11.53 19.88
C PHE A 162 -7.45 -12.22 21.24
N GLY A 163 -6.42 -11.93 22.01
CA GLY A 163 -6.10 -12.62 23.27
C GLY A 163 -6.95 -12.30 24.51
N SER A 164 -7.98 -11.42 24.44
CA SER A 164 -8.92 -11.18 25.55
C SER A 164 -10.24 -10.58 25.09
N SER A 165 -11.36 -11.05 25.65
CA SER A 165 -12.71 -10.75 25.22
C SER A 165 -13.14 -9.26 25.39
N SER A 166 -12.90 -8.64 26.56
CA SER A 166 -13.45 -7.30 26.85
C SER A 166 -12.79 -6.15 26.08
N ARG A 167 -11.46 -6.12 25.98
CA ARG A 167 -10.75 -5.12 25.19
C ARG A 167 -10.96 -5.30 23.68
N CYS A 168 -11.22 -6.54 23.30
CA CYS A 168 -11.53 -6.91 21.94
C CYS A 168 -12.89 -6.40 21.50
N TYR A 169 -13.90 -6.53 22.34
CA TYR A 169 -15.25 -6.10 22.03
C TYR A 169 -15.32 -4.59 21.72
N ALA A 170 -14.67 -3.75 22.52
CA ALA A 170 -14.64 -2.32 22.29
C ALA A 170 -13.87 -1.93 21.01
N LYS A 171 -12.75 -2.61 20.72
CA LYS A 171 -11.98 -2.40 19.47
C LYS A 171 -12.75 -2.92 18.26
N ALA A 172 -13.36 -4.11 18.37
CA ALA A 172 -14.16 -4.68 17.31
C ALA A 172 -15.36 -3.79 16.95
N THR A 173 -16.08 -3.27 17.94
CA THR A 173 -17.20 -2.33 17.72
C THR A 173 -16.76 -1.10 16.92
N ARG A 174 -15.58 -0.54 17.21
CA ARG A 174 -15.04 0.60 16.48
C ARG A 174 -14.71 0.27 15.02
N HIS A 175 -14.20 -0.94 14.76
CA HIS A 175 -13.83 -1.36 13.40
C HIS A 175 -15.02 -1.86 12.58
N LEU A 176 -16.09 -2.32 13.23
CA LEU A 176 -17.31 -2.79 12.58
C LEU A 176 -18.35 -1.68 12.41
N GLY A 177 -18.16 -0.52 13.04
CA GLY A 177 -19.17 0.54 13.11
C GLY A 177 -20.42 0.17 13.90
N MET A 178 -20.46 -1.02 14.50
CA MET A 178 -21.58 -1.53 15.31
C MET A 178 -21.09 -2.65 16.23
N THR A 179 -21.92 -3.12 17.17
CA THR A 179 -21.53 -4.25 18.01
C THR A 179 -21.38 -5.54 17.18
N PRO A 180 -20.49 -6.46 17.58
CA PRO A 180 -20.34 -7.73 16.89
C PRO A 180 -21.65 -8.53 16.75
N SER A 181 -22.53 -8.45 17.76
CA SER A 181 -23.83 -9.11 17.73
C SER A 181 -24.78 -8.51 16.68
N GLN A 182 -24.78 -7.17 16.53
CA GLN A 182 -25.56 -6.47 15.50
C GLN A 182 -25.01 -6.79 14.11
N TYR A 183 -23.68 -6.79 13.95
CA TYR A 183 -23.02 -7.13 12.70
C TYR A 183 -23.36 -8.55 12.24
N ARG A 184 -23.30 -9.54 13.14
CA ARG A 184 -23.67 -10.94 12.86
C ARG A 184 -25.15 -11.09 12.48
N LYS A 185 -26.03 -10.27 13.07
CA LYS A 185 -27.47 -10.24 12.74
C LYS A 185 -27.79 -9.36 11.52
N GLY A 186 -26.82 -9.13 10.63
CA GLY A 186 -27.04 -8.35 9.40
C GLY A 186 -27.38 -6.89 9.64
N GLY A 187 -26.84 -6.27 10.69
CA GLY A 187 -27.07 -4.87 11.01
C GLY A 187 -28.38 -4.59 11.74
N ALA A 188 -28.97 -5.58 12.40
CA ALA A 188 -30.27 -5.46 13.05
C ALA A 188 -30.35 -4.23 13.99
N GLY A 189 -31.38 -3.39 13.76
CA GLY A 189 -31.62 -2.17 14.53
C GLY A 189 -30.59 -1.07 14.29
N GLN A 190 -29.83 -1.12 13.20
CA GLN A 190 -28.91 -0.06 12.78
C GLN A 190 -29.45 0.72 11.62
N TYR A 191 -29.28 2.04 11.68
CA TYR A 191 -29.38 2.93 10.51
C TYR A 191 -27.99 3.11 9.92
N ILE A 192 -27.82 2.78 8.64
CA ILE A 192 -26.56 2.81 7.92
C ILE A 192 -26.66 3.86 6.81
N ARG A 193 -25.93 4.97 6.97
CA ARG A 193 -25.73 5.94 5.89
C ARG A 193 -24.68 5.39 4.94
N HIS A 194 -24.89 5.58 3.64
CA HIS A 194 -23.90 5.19 2.65
C HIS A 194 -23.79 6.20 1.52
N ALA A 195 -22.62 6.23 0.91
CA ALA A 195 -22.35 7.01 -0.29
C ALA A 195 -21.56 6.17 -1.29
N VAL A 196 -21.88 6.33 -2.57
CA VAL A 196 -21.11 5.74 -3.68
C VAL A 196 -20.50 6.90 -4.45
N VAL A 197 -19.16 6.92 -4.55
CA VAL A 197 -18.41 8.01 -5.18
C VAL A 197 -17.43 7.45 -6.21
N GLN A 198 -17.21 8.18 -7.28
CA GLN A 198 -16.20 7.84 -8.26
C GLN A 198 -14.80 8.22 -7.75
N CYS A 199 -13.83 7.34 -7.94
CA CYS A 199 -12.42 7.54 -7.60
C CYS A 199 -11.49 6.98 -8.69
N ASP A 200 -10.18 7.17 -8.55
CA ASP A 200 -9.19 6.70 -9.53
C ASP A 200 -9.17 5.17 -9.74
N LEU A 201 -9.75 4.40 -8.82
CA LEU A 201 -9.84 2.94 -8.86
C LEU A 201 -11.22 2.42 -9.30
N GLY A 202 -12.07 3.26 -9.87
CA GLY A 202 -13.46 2.93 -10.22
C GLY A 202 -14.44 3.60 -9.26
N TRP A 203 -15.37 2.85 -8.66
CA TRP A 203 -16.33 3.34 -7.70
C TRP A 203 -16.01 2.87 -6.30
N ALA A 204 -16.17 3.74 -5.33
CA ALA A 204 -16.01 3.43 -3.91
C ALA A 204 -17.35 3.60 -3.18
N LEU A 205 -17.75 2.58 -2.42
CA LEU A 205 -18.84 2.66 -1.46
C LEU A 205 -18.26 2.83 -0.06
N VAL A 206 -18.74 3.82 0.67
CA VAL A 206 -18.48 3.98 2.11
C VAL A 206 -19.82 3.93 2.83
N ALA A 207 -19.93 3.09 3.86
CA ALA A 207 -21.11 2.98 4.70
C ALA A 207 -20.73 3.15 6.17
N ALA A 208 -21.52 3.87 6.93
CA ALA A 208 -21.29 4.18 8.34
C ALA A 208 -22.59 4.19 9.15
N THR A 209 -22.45 3.82 10.42
CA THR A 209 -23.44 4.05 11.48
C THR A 209 -23.01 5.27 12.31
N GLU A 210 -23.77 5.62 13.35
CA GLU A 210 -23.34 6.63 14.33
C GLU A 210 -22.03 6.27 15.07
N ARG A 211 -21.67 4.98 15.09
CA ARG A 211 -20.49 4.47 15.78
C ARG A 211 -19.23 4.45 14.91
N GLY A 212 -19.37 4.63 13.59
CA GLY A 212 -18.26 4.64 12.65
C GLY A 212 -18.52 3.86 11.37
N ILE A 213 -17.48 3.78 10.54
CA ILE A 213 -17.51 3.10 9.25
C ILE A 213 -17.74 1.60 9.45
N CYS A 214 -18.73 1.03 8.74
CA CYS A 214 -19.05 -0.39 8.78
C CYS A 214 -18.76 -1.14 7.47
N ALA A 215 -18.61 -0.41 6.34
CA ALA A 215 -18.14 -0.96 5.07
C ALA A 215 -17.37 0.07 4.27
N VAL A 216 -16.32 -0.39 3.57
CA VAL A 216 -15.65 0.29 2.46
C VAL A 216 -15.41 -0.75 1.39
N GLU A 217 -15.93 -0.53 0.20
CA GLU A 217 -15.81 -1.46 -0.94
C GLU A 217 -15.47 -0.70 -2.22
N LEU A 218 -14.81 -1.38 -3.14
CA LEU A 218 -14.44 -0.86 -4.45
C LEU A 218 -14.98 -1.80 -5.53
N ASP A 219 -15.50 -1.25 -6.61
CA ASP A 219 -15.90 -1.99 -7.81
C ASP A 219 -15.90 -1.06 -9.02
N ASP A 220 -15.91 -1.63 -10.22
CA ASP A 220 -16.09 -0.88 -11.47
C ASP A 220 -17.57 -0.51 -11.71
N ASP A 221 -18.50 -1.15 -10.98
CA ASP A 221 -19.94 -0.99 -11.10
C ASP A 221 -20.56 -0.49 -9.77
N PRO A 222 -21.16 0.71 -9.75
CA PRO A 222 -21.76 1.27 -8.54
C PRO A 222 -22.99 0.50 -8.05
N ASP A 223 -23.75 -0.17 -8.93
CA ASP A 223 -24.95 -0.92 -8.54
C ASP A 223 -24.57 -2.21 -7.84
N ARG A 224 -23.50 -2.88 -8.27
CA ARG A 224 -22.95 -4.04 -7.54
C ARG A 224 -22.51 -3.70 -6.12
N LEU A 225 -22.00 -2.49 -5.91
CA LEU A 225 -21.62 -2.03 -4.56
C LEU A 225 -22.84 -1.89 -3.66
N ARG A 226 -23.95 -1.36 -4.17
CA ARG A 226 -25.22 -1.24 -3.45
C ARG A 226 -25.80 -2.61 -3.12
N ASP A 227 -25.85 -3.52 -4.09
CA ASP A 227 -26.34 -4.88 -3.91
C ASP A 227 -25.54 -5.64 -2.83
N ARG A 228 -24.22 -5.48 -2.83
CA ARG A 228 -23.37 -6.05 -1.77
C ARG A 228 -23.67 -5.47 -0.41
N LEU A 229 -23.94 -4.17 -0.29
CA LEU A 229 -24.30 -3.54 0.98
C LEU A 229 -25.62 -4.09 1.50
N VAL A 230 -26.64 -4.21 0.65
CA VAL A 230 -27.95 -4.82 1.00
C VAL A 230 -27.78 -6.26 1.44
N THR A 231 -27.01 -7.05 0.68
CA THR A 231 -26.72 -8.45 1.01
C THR A 231 -25.96 -8.58 2.33
N ARG A 232 -25.08 -7.62 2.61
CA ARG A 232 -24.26 -7.61 3.83
C ARG A 232 -25.05 -7.25 5.08
N PHE A 233 -26.02 -6.33 4.96
CA PHE A 233 -26.80 -5.80 6.07
C PHE A 233 -28.32 -5.89 5.80
N PRO A 234 -28.86 -7.12 5.64
CA PRO A 234 -30.26 -7.32 5.26
C PRO A 234 -31.25 -6.92 6.35
N ALA A 235 -30.80 -6.74 7.60
CA ALA A 235 -31.64 -6.37 8.74
C ALA A 235 -31.38 -4.92 9.22
N ALA A 236 -30.62 -4.13 8.46
CA ALA A 236 -30.40 -2.72 8.73
C ALA A 236 -31.36 -1.85 7.91
N GLU A 237 -31.63 -0.66 8.41
CA GLU A 237 -32.24 0.41 7.62
C GLU A 237 -31.13 1.15 6.87
N LEU A 238 -31.18 1.13 5.53
CA LEU A 238 -30.19 1.78 4.67
C LEU A 238 -30.70 3.16 4.24
N GLY A 239 -30.01 4.21 4.71
CA GLY A 239 -30.21 5.58 4.25
C GLY A 239 -29.27 5.86 3.09
N GLY A 240 -29.85 6.33 1.94
CA GLY A 240 -29.10 6.72 0.76
C GLY A 240 -29.08 8.24 0.56
N ASP A 241 -28.20 8.69 -0.33
CA ASP A 241 -28.12 10.07 -0.87
C ASP A 241 -28.00 11.21 0.17
N ASP A 242 -27.38 10.92 1.31
CA ASP A 242 -26.99 11.94 2.27
C ASP A 242 -25.87 12.81 1.66
N LEU A 243 -26.23 14.02 1.23
CA LEU A 243 -25.32 14.96 0.58
C LEU A 243 -24.16 15.38 1.49
N GLU A 244 -24.41 15.51 2.79
CA GLU A 244 -23.37 15.84 3.79
C GLU A 244 -22.38 14.69 3.92
N PHE A 245 -22.87 13.47 4.07
CA PHE A 245 -22.04 12.28 4.14
C PHE A 245 -21.26 12.04 2.86
N THR A 246 -21.89 12.22 1.69
CA THR A 246 -21.24 12.14 0.38
C THR A 246 -20.15 13.21 0.22
N GLY A 247 -20.39 14.43 0.67
CA GLY A 247 -19.40 15.51 0.69
C GLY A 247 -18.20 15.16 1.56
N TRP A 248 -18.42 14.58 2.74
CA TRP A 248 -17.36 14.11 3.62
C TRP A 248 -16.56 12.98 2.97
N VAL A 249 -17.20 11.97 2.38
CA VAL A 249 -16.52 10.86 1.68
C VAL A 249 -15.63 11.36 0.52
N LYS A 250 -16.07 12.38 -0.23
CA LYS A 250 -15.27 12.97 -1.32
C LYS A 250 -14.07 13.79 -0.84
N SER A 251 -14.06 14.20 0.42
CA SER A 251 -12.97 15.01 1.00
C SER A 251 -11.82 14.16 1.57
N VAL A 252 -12.00 12.85 1.68
CA VAL A 252 -11.05 11.89 2.21
C VAL A 252 -10.31 11.16 1.10
#